data_dd25fca79e60d580675f1ebe71bc3c87
#
_entry.id   dd25fca79e60d580675f1ebe71bc3c87
#
_cell.length_a   1.000
_cell.length_b   1.000
_cell.length_c   1.000
_cell.angle_alpha   90.00
_cell.angle_beta   90.00
_cell.angle_gamma   90.00
#
_symmetry.space_group_name_H-M   'P 1'
#
loop_
_entity.id
_entity.type
_entity.pdbx_description
1 polymer ?
#
loop_
_entity_poly.entity_id
_entity_poly.type
_entity_poly.pdbx_seq_one_letter_code
_entity_poly.pdbx_strand_id
1 'polypeptide(L)'
;MFFKGLQHCFEAYVNEISVIKGIDVRCNNMKMQKTSNGGGYHVWHGEQGNGDQANRGLVYMLYLNTLPVEANGETEFLYQQRRINPVENTIVLWPAAFTHAHRGNPVYGDNTKYIVTGWFYHE
;
A
#
# COMPACT_ATOMS: atom_id res chain seq x y z
N MET A 1 18.06 3.97 -1.81
CA MET A 1 17.79 2.92 -0.82
C MET A 1 16.37 2.39 -0.91
N PHE A 2 15.35 3.25 -0.90
CA PHE A 2 13.94 2.83 -1.02
C PHE A 2 13.67 2.00 -2.27
N PHE A 3 14.14 2.45 -3.43
CA PHE A 3 13.88 1.72 -4.68
C PHE A 3 14.53 0.34 -4.74
N LYS A 4 15.66 0.15 -4.07
CA LYS A 4 16.27 -1.19 -3.95
C LYS A 4 15.41 -2.12 -3.10
N GLY A 5 14.89 -1.63 -1.99
CA GLY A 5 13.97 -2.39 -1.15
C GLY A 5 12.68 -2.73 -1.88
N LEU A 6 12.11 -1.76 -2.60
CA LEU A 6 10.91 -1.97 -3.40
C LEU A 6 11.15 -3.00 -4.51
N GLN A 7 12.29 -2.92 -5.20
CA GLN A 7 12.66 -3.89 -6.23
C GLN A 7 12.77 -5.30 -5.65
N HIS A 8 13.42 -5.43 -4.50
CA HIS A 8 13.55 -6.71 -3.81
C HIS A 8 12.17 -7.29 -3.43
N CYS A 9 11.28 -6.47 -2.87
CA CYS A 9 9.92 -6.89 -2.53
C CYS A 9 9.12 -7.27 -3.79
N PHE A 10 9.28 -6.52 -4.86
CA PHE A 10 8.62 -6.81 -6.14
C PHE A 10 9.09 -8.16 -6.69
N GLU A 11 10.38 -8.42 -6.67
CA GLU A 11 10.92 -9.71 -7.13
C GLU A 11 10.40 -10.88 -6.29
N ALA A 12 10.33 -10.72 -4.97
CA ALA A 12 9.74 -11.72 -4.09
C ALA A 12 8.26 -11.96 -4.41
N TYR A 13 7.51 -10.88 -4.66
CA TYR A 13 6.10 -10.96 -5.04
C TYR A 13 5.91 -11.73 -6.36
N VAL A 14 6.73 -11.42 -7.36
CA VAL A 14 6.69 -12.10 -8.67
C VAL A 14 7.03 -13.58 -8.54
N ASN A 15 7.94 -13.94 -7.65
CA ASN A 15 8.28 -15.34 -7.40
C ASN A 15 7.11 -16.11 -6.77
N GLU A 16 6.35 -15.50 -5.90
CA GLU A 16 5.16 -16.11 -5.30
C GLU A 16 3.98 -16.13 -6.28
N ILE A 17 3.76 -15.04 -7.00
CA ILE A 17 2.63 -14.87 -7.93
C ILE A 17 3.21 -14.87 -9.35
N SER A 18 3.66 -16.04 -9.78
CA SER A 18 4.45 -16.17 -11.00
C SER A 18 3.70 -15.83 -12.30
N VAL A 19 2.38 -15.78 -12.28
CA VAL A 19 1.58 -15.41 -13.46
C VAL A 19 1.85 -13.99 -13.95
N ILE A 20 2.43 -13.12 -13.10
CA ILE A 20 2.75 -11.75 -13.51
C ILE A 20 4.12 -11.60 -14.17
N LYS A 21 4.91 -12.68 -14.29
CA LYS A 21 6.26 -12.61 -14.87
C LYS A 21 6.29 -12.10 -16.31
N GLY A 22 5.23 -12.35 -17.06
CA GLY A 22 5.13 -11.90 -18.45
C GLY A 22 4.42 -10.57 -18.62
N ILE A 23 4.11 -9.87 -17.55
CA ILE A 23 3.37 -8.60 -17.60
C ILE A 23 4.36 -7.47 -17.34
N ASP A 24 4.45 -6.55 -18.29
CA ASP A 24 5.29 -5.38 -18.14
C ASP A 24 4.59 -4.36 -17.24
N VAL A 25 5.25 -3.99 -16.16
CA VAL A 25 4.77 -2.97 -15.23
C VAL A 25 5.86 -1.93 -14.98
N ARG A 26 5.44 -0.71 -14.71
CA ARG A 26 6.35 0.41 -14.46
C ARG A 26 5.90 1.20 -13.23
N CYS A 27 6.86 1.54 -12.40
CA CYS A 27 6.67 2.46 -11.28
C CYS A 27 7.15 3.84 -11.71
N ASN A 28 6.23 4.80 -11.84
CA ASN A 28 6.55 6.13 -12.39
C ASN A 28 6.70 7.20 -11.32
N ASN A 29 5.98 7.09 -10.23
CA ASN A 29 5.92 8.13 -9.21
C ASN A 29 5.67 7.55 -7.84
N MET A 30 5.89 8.38 -6.84
CA MET A 30 5.55 8.06 -5.46
C MET A 30 4.93 9.28 -4.80
N LYS A 31 4.15 9.02 -3.76
CA LYS A 31 3.49 10.05 -2.98
C LYS A 31 3.79 9.80 -1.50
N MET A 32 4.17 10.88 -0.80
CA MET A 32 4.32 10.84 0.65
C MET A 32 3.05 11.38 1.28
N GLN A 33 2.58 10.67 2.31
CA GLN A 33 1.36 11.05 3.02
C GLN A 33 1.64 11.16 4.52
N LYS A 34 1.07 12.17 5.13
CA LYS A 34 1.07 12.41 6.57
C LYS A 34 -0.36 12.34 7.07
N THR A 35 -0.59 11.50 8.08
CA THR A 35 -1.91 11.35 8.69
C THR A 35 -1.79 11.60 10.19
N SER A 36 -2.49 12.62 10.67
CA SER A 36 -2.51 13.00 12.08
C SER A 36 -3.75 12.47 12.78
N ASN A 37 -3.89 12.77 14.07
CA ASN A 37 -5.00 12.34 14.91
C ASN A 37 -6.35 12.57 14.25
N GLY A 38 -7.18 11.54 14.21
CA GLY A 38 -8.51 11.54 13.58
C GLY A 38 -8.50 11.34 12.08
N GLY A 39 -7.33 11.47 11.43
CA GLY A 39 -7.19 11.26 9.99
C GLY A 39 -7.13 9.79 9.63
N GLY A 40 -7.53 9.50 8.41
CA GLY A 40 -7.49 8.17 7.84
C GLY A 40 -8.18 8.16 6.49
N TYR A 41 -8.13 7.03 5.82
CA TYR A 41 -8.89 6.80 4.59
C TYR A 41 -9.86 5.66 4.87
N HIS A 42 -11.00 6.01 5.44
CA HIS A 42 -11.90 5.05 6.11
C HIS A 42 -12.78 4.26 5.16
N VAL A 43 -12.93 4.70 3.92
CA VAL A 43 -13.82 4.06 2.95
C VAL A 43 -13.13 2.85 2.34
N TRP A 44 -13.83 1.72 2.33
CA TRP A 44 -13.36 0.55 1.58
C TRP A 44 -13.26 0.89 0.09
N HIS A 45 -12.09 0.65 -0.50
CA HIS A 45 -11.85 1.00 -1.91
C HIS A 45 -10.83 0.06 -2.53
N GLY A 46 -10.88 -0.02 -3.85
CA GLY A 46 -9.83 -0.57 -4.68
C GLY A 46 -9.07 0.56 -5.35
N GLU A 47 -7.94 0.25 -5.97
CA GLU A 47 -7.10 1.26 -6.62
C GLU A 47 -7.32 1.32 -8.12
N GLN A 48 -7.85 0.27 -8.72
CA GLN A 48 -8.24 0.26 -10.13
C GLN A 48 -9.57 0.95 -10.33
N GLY A 49 -9.69 1.70 -11.42
CA GLY A 49 -10.90 2.41 -11.78
C GLY A 49 -10.92 2.69 -13.28
N ASN A 50 -11.64 3.73 -13.66
CA ASN A 50 -11.73 4.18 -15.04
C ASN A 50 -10.59 5.14 -15.40
N GLY A 51 -10.39 5.38 -16.70
CA GLY A 51 -9.40 6.34 -17.18
C GLY A 51 -7.99 5.98 -16.75
N ASP A 52 -7.28 6.93 -16.17
CA ASP A 52 -5.87 6.76 -15.77
C ASP A 52 -5.68 5.71 -14.68
N GLN A 53 -6.74 5.38 -13.95
CA GLN A 53 -6.68 4.38 -12.88
C GLN A 53 -6.78 2.96 -13.42
N ALA A 54 -7.20 2.78 -14.66
CA ALA A 54 -7.38 1.46 -15.26
C ALA A 54 -6.06 0.69 -15.41
N ASN A 55 -4.95 1.41 -15.51
CA ASN A 55 -3.63 0.80 -15.73
C ASN A 55 -2.89 0.46 -14.43
N ARG A 56 -3.47 0.71 -13.27
CA ARG A 56 -2.87 0.35 -11.99
C ARG A 56 -2.88 -1.16 -11.82
N GLY A 57 -1.71 -1.78 -11.70
CA GLY A 57 -1.57 -3.22 -11.54
C GLY A 57 -1.36 -3.63 -10.09
N LEU A 58 -0.35 -3.05 -9.46
CA LEU A 58 -0.01 -3.29 -8.06
C LEU A 58 0.05 -1.97 -7.31
N VAL A 59 -0.20 -2.04 -6.01
CA VAL A 59 0.00 -0.95 -5.07
C VAL A 59 1.20 -1.28 -4.20
N TYR A 60 2.02 -0.28 -3.91
CA TYR A 60 3.05 -0.43 -2.88
C TYR A 60 2.88 0.64 -1.81
N MET A 61 3.27 0.29 -0.60
CA MET A 61 3.26 1.20 0.53
C MET A 61 4.42 0.88 1.46
N LEU A 62 5.11 1.92 1.92
CA LEU A 62 6.16 1.84 2.92
C LEU A 62 5.76 2.65 4.14
N TYR A 63 5.74 2.02 5.30
CA TYR A 63 5.60 2.74 6.56
C TYR A 63 6.94 3.37 6.94
N LEU A 64 6.94 4.68 7.18
CA LEU A 64 8.15 5.43 7.53
C LEU A 64 8.38 5.50 9.03
N ASN A 65 7.36 5.21 9.84
CA ASN A 65 7.48 5.20 11.29
C ASN A 65 6.57 4.14 11.90
N THR A 66 6.87 3.79 13.15
CA THR A 66 6.09 2.81 13.91
C THR A 66 5.10 3.55 14.80
N LEU A 67 3.83 3.11 14.76
CA LEU A 67 2.81 3.58 15.70
C LEU A 67 2.56 2.52 16.78
N PRO A 68 2.27 2.95 18.03
CA PRO A 68 1.83 2.01 19.04
C PRO A 68 0.45 1.42 18.69
N VAL A 69 0.14 0.26 19.22
CA VAL A 69 -1.10 -0.48 18.90
C VAL A 69 -2.34 0.38 19.18
N GLU A 70 -2.35 1.12 20.26
CA GLU A 70 -3.47 1.99 20.66
C GLU A 70 -3.71 3.17 19.73
N ALA A 71 -2.73 3.51 18.87
CA ALA A 71 -2.86 4.57 17.88
C ALA A 71 -3.59 4.11 16.63
N ASN A 72 -3.80 2.82 16.43
CA ASN A 72 -4.34 2.24 15.21
C ASN A 72 -3.50 2.61 13.96
N GLY A 73 -4.15 3.12 12.93
CA GLY A 73 -3.44 3.54 11.70
C GLY A 73 -3.09 2.39 10.77
N GLU A 74 -3.62 1.20 11.01
CA GLU A 74 -3.37 0.02 10.18
C GLU A 74 -3.94 0.20 8.77
N THR A 75 -3.36 -0.49 7.81
CA THR A 75 -3.97 -0.76 6.52
C THR A 75 -4.76 -2.06 6.66
N GLU A 76 -6.05 -1.99 6.42
CA GLU A 76 -6.95 -3.13 6.60
C GLU A 76 -7.50 -3.61 5.27
N PHE A 77 -7.43 -4.93 5.04
CA PHE A 77 -7.93 -5.60 3.85
C PHE A 77 -9.23 -6.31 4.17
N LEU A 78 -10.29 -5.97 3.44
CA LEU A 78 -11.65 -6.44 3.72
C LEU A 78 -11.80 -7.94 3.51
N TYR A 79 -11.50 -8.41 2.30
CA TYR A 79 -11.76 -9.81 1.94
C TYR A 79 -10.75 -10.78 2.53
N GLN A 80 -9.51 -10.32 2.72
CA GLN A 80 -8.47 -11.10 3.37
C GLN A 80 -8.60 -11.10 4.88
N GLN A 81 -9.45 -10.22 5.44
CA GLN A 81 -9.66 -10.06 6.88
C GLN A 81 -8.33 -9.88 7.62
N ARG A 82 -7.52 -8.94 7.12
CA ARG A 82 -6.17 -8.74 7.64
C ARG A 82 -5.88 -7.26 7.84
N ARG A 83 -5.18 -6.97 8.93
CA ARG A 83 -4.64 -5.65 9.24
C ARG A 83 -3.13 -5.69 9.24
N ILE A 84 -2.51 -4.69 8.62
CA ILE A 84 -1.06 -4.51 8.63
C ILE A 84 -0.76 -3.35 9.56
N ASN A 85 -0.06 -3.64 10.65
CA ASN A 85 0.33 -2.61 11.62
C ASN A 85 1.40 -1.69 11.01
N PRO A 86 1.33 -0.37 11.29
CA PRO A 86 2.35 0.56 10.83
C PRO A 86 3.63 0.36 11.63
N VAL A 87 4.56 -0.35 11.01
CA VAL A 87 5.90 -0.63 11.55
C VAL A 87 6.92 -0.06 10.57
N GLU A 88 7.85 0.74 11.08
CA GLU A 88 8.90 1.37 10.28
C GLU A 88 9.61 0.36 9.39
N ASN A 89 9.89 0.75 8.15
CA ASN A 89 10.58 -0.05 7.14
C ASN A 89 9.79 -1.28 6.64
N THR A 90 8.49 -1.34 6.89
CA THR A 90 7.63 -2.37 6.32
C THR A 90 7.14 -1.90 4.94
N ILE A 91 7.42 -2.70 3.92
CA ILE A 91 6.89 -2.51 2.57
C ILE A 91 5.78 -3.53 2.34
N VAL A 92 4.64 -3.06 1.84
CA VAL A 92 3.49 -3.92 1.50
C VAL A 92 3.19 -3.76 0.03
N LEU A 93 2.99 -4.87 -0.67
CA LEU A 93 2.56 -4.92 -2.06
C LEU A 93 1.25 -5.69 -2.14
N TRP A 94 0.30 -5.17 -2.96
CA TRP A 94 -0.95 -5.88 -3.21
C TRP A 94 -1.51 -5.50 -4.59
N PRO A 95 -2.37 -6.36 -5.17
CA PRO A 95 -3.02 -6.03 -6.43
C PRO A 95 -3.92 -4.80 -6.31
N ALA A 96 -3.93 -3.97 -7.34
CA ALA A 96 -4.78 -2.79 -7.38
C ALA A 96 -6.26 -3.11 -7.59
N ALA A 97 -6.57 -4.36 -7.95
CA ALA A 97 -7.90 -4.81 -8.32
C ALA A 97 -8.89 -4.80 -7.14
N PHE A 98 -10.17 -4.88 -7.45
CA PHE A 98 -11.26 -4.92 -6.46
C PHE A 98 -11.19 -6.10 -5.49
N THR A 99 -10.43 -7.16 -5.83
CA THR A 99 -10.21 -8.31 -4.95
C THR A 99 -9.49 -7.94 -3.65
N HIS A 100 -8.79 -6.80 -3.63
CA HIS A 100 -8.03 -6.31 -2.48
C HIS A 100 -8.56 -4.97 -2.00
N ALA A 101 -9.88 -4.91 -1.79
CA ALA A 101 -10.50 -3.75 -1.16
C ALA A 101 -9.86 -3.51 0.21
N HIS A 102 -9.48 -2.27 0.48
CA HIS A 102 -8.74 -1.91 1.69
C HIS A 102 -9.11 -0.51 2.16
N ARG A 103 -8.66 -0.19 3.37
CA ARG A 103 -8.82 1.15 3.95
C ARG A 103 -7.66 1.45 4.89
N GLY A 104 -7.40 2.75 5.11
CA GLY A 104 -6.51 3.20 6.16
C GLY A 104 -7.30 3.54 7.41
N ASN A 105 -7.06 2.83 8.48
CA ASN A 105 -7.75 3.06 9.75
C ASN A 105 -7.31 4.39 10.37
N PRO A 106 -8.20 5.05 11.15
CA PRO A 106 -7.87 6.34 11.75
C PRO A 106 -6.68 6.24 12.70
N VAL A 107 -5.91 7.31 12.74
CA VAL A 107 -4.81 7.47 13.71
C VAL A 107 -5.36 8.16 14.94
N TYR A 108 -5.04 7.66 16.13
CA TYR A 108 -5.50 8.21 17.40
C TYR A 108 -4.35 8.73 18.26
N GLY A 109 -4.70 9.63 19.18
CA GLY A 109 -3.77 10.21 20.13
C GLY A 109 -2.80 11.20 19.47
N ASP A 110 -1.70 11.48 20.16
CA ASP A 110 -0.64 12.38 19.66
C ASP A 110 0.32 11.66 18.73
N ASN A 111 -0.24 10.87 17.81
CA ASN A 111 0.54 10.09 16.85
C ASN A 111 0.32 10.61 15.45
N THR A 112 1.36 10.47 14.62
CA THR A 112 1.32 10.83 13.21
C THR A 112 1.88 9.68 12.40
N LYS A 113 1.13 9.24 11.40
CA LYS A 113 1.56 8.20 10.47
C LYS A 113 2.15 8.83 9.22
N TYR A 114 3.34 8.38 8.84
CA TYR A 114 3.99 8.76 7.60
C TYR A 114 4.17 7.54 6.72
N ILE A 115 3.71 7.65 5.46
CA ILE A 115 3.87 6.57 4.47
C ILE A 115 4.38 7.14 3.15
N VAL A 116 5.03 6.26 2.38
CA VAL A 116 5.25 6.45 0.95
C VAL A 116 4.40 5.43 0.23
N THR A 117 3.66 5.85 -0.79
CA THR A 117 2.78 4.97 -1.55
C THR A 117 2.84 5.30 -3.04
N GLY A 118 2.46 4.35 -3.85
CA GLY A 118 2.39 4.50 -5.29
C GLY A 118 1.92 3.21 -5.94
N TRP A 119 2.06 3.17 -7.26
CA TRP A 119 1.54 2.07 -8.06
C TRP A 119 2.55 1.60 -9.08
N PHE A 120 2.46 0.30 -9.40
CA PHE A 120 3.03 -0.25 -10.60
C PHE A 120 1.93 -0.24 -11.67
N TYR A 121 2.21 0.40 -12.79
CA TYR A 121 1.26 0.56 -13.88
C TYR A 121 1.57 -0.45 -14.99
N HIS A 122 0.52 -1.02 -15.59
CA HIS A 122 0.64 -1.77 -16.82
C HIS A 122 1.07 -0.84 -17.97
N GLU A 123 1.94 -1.33 -18.78
CA GLU A 123 2.38 -0.61 -19.99
C GLU A 123 1.50 -0.86 -21.19
#